data_7a6a60d080c9644abe10789be450f203
#
_entry.id   7a6a60d080c9644abe10789be450f203
#
_cell.length_a   1.000
_cell.length_b   1.000
_cell.length_c   1.000
_cell.angle_alpha   90.00
_cell.angle_beta   90.00
_cell.angle_gamma   90.00
#
_symmetry.space_group_name_H-M   'P 1'
#
loop_
_entity.id
_entity.type
_entity.pdbx_description
1 polymer ?
#
loop_
_entity_poly.entity_id
_entity_poly.type
_entity_poly.pdbx_seq_one_letter_code
_entity_poly.pdbx_strand_id
1 'polypeptide(L)'
;MHAVVETMRGHKLGRIIYEGDAIPNTGIPGAIAGVAKERVINAECAGILYGEKKISDYVQKDEVIACIYPDAQAKDASGQRGKASAVAVKATISGILRGLIRDGYPVTKGFKIADIDPRESEYENCFTISDKARCIAGGVLEALLHAGILPE
;
A
#
# COMPACT_ATOMS: atom_id res chain seq x y z
N MET A 1 -7.06 -13.12 20.94
CA MET A 1 -7.61 -12.85 19.59
C MET A 1 -8.94 -13.60 19.53
N HIS A 2 -10.03 -12.95 19.04
CA HIS A 2 -11.37 -13.56 19.05
C HIS A 2 -11.73 -14.15 17.69
N ALA A 3 -11.20 -13.58 16.60
CA ALA A 3 -11.39 -14.07 15.24
C ALA A 3 -10.29 -13.51 14.32
N VAL A 4 -10.05 -14.20 13.22
CA VAL A 4 -9.17 -13.78 12.12
C VAL A 4 -10.01 -13.72 10.84
N VAL A 5 -9.76 -12.75 9.98
CA VAL A 5 -10.42 -12.67 8.67
C VAL A 5 -9.41 -13.00 7.58
N GLU A 6 -9.75 -13.93 6.69
CA GLU A 6 -8.91 -14.30 5.55
C GLU A 6 -8.79 -13.13 4.55
N THR A 7 -7.58 -12.74 4.23
CA THR A 7 -7.30 -11.63 3.31
C THR A 7 -6.67 -12.07 1.98
N MET A 8 -6.33 -13.35 1.82
CA MET A 8 -5.84 -13.89 0.55
C MET A 8 -6.96 -13.89 -0.49
N ARG A 9 -6.71 -13.35 -1.69
CA ARG A 9 -7.66 -13.42 -2.80
C ARG A 9 -7.96 -14.88 -3.17
N GLY A 10 -9.22 -15.18 -3.43
CA GLY A 10 -9.73 -16.50 -3.78
C GLY A 10 -11.04 -16.79 -3.08
N HIS A 11 -11.46 -18.03 -3.12
CA HIS A 11 -12.77 -18.47 -2.61
C HIS A 11 -12.98 -18.17 -1.10
N LYS A 12 -11.90 -18.10 -0.33
CA LYS A 12 -11.95 -17.87 1.12
C LYS A 12 -11.80 -16.40 1.54
N LEU A 13 -11.63 -15.48 0.60
CA LEU A 13 -11.49 -14.05 0.91
C LEU A 13 -12.66 -13.55 1.77
N GLY A 14 -12.36 -12.88 2.88
CA GLY A 14 -13.34 -12.35 3.82
C GLY A 14 -13.92 -13.38 4.81
N ARG A 15 -13.57 -14.66 4.69
CA ARG A 15 -14.08 -15.70 5.60
C ARG A 15 -13.50 -15.50 7.01
N ILE A 16 -14.33 -15.72 8.03
CA ILE A 16 -13.94 -15.70 9.42
C ILE A 16 -13.32 -17.04 9.79
N ILE A 17 -12.24 -16.98 10.56
CA ILE A 17 -11.51 -18.10 11.11
C ILE A 17 -11.50 -17.95 12.64
N TYR A 18 -12.19 -18.83 13.34
CA TYR A 18 -12.24 -18.82 14.80
C TYR A 18 -11.12 -19.67 15.41
N GLU A 19 -10.66 -20.69 14.71
CA GLU A 19 -9.57 -21.57 15.12
C GLU A 19 -8.52 -21.66 13.99
N GLY A 20 -7.26 -21.36 14.32
CA GLY A 20 -6.15 -21.33 13.37
C GLY A 20 -5.82 -19.94 12.84
N ASP A 21 -5.06 -19.89 11.74
CA ASP A 21 -4.50 -18.68 11.15
C ASP A 21 -4.97 -18.47 9.71
N ALA A 22 -4.94 -17.22 9.26
CA ALA A 22 -5.11 -16.90 7.85
C ALA A 22 -3.93 -17.44 7.02
N ILE A 23 -4.16 -17.61 5.71
CA ILE A 23 -3.11 -18.02 4.76
C ILE A 23 -1.97 -16.99 4.83
N PRO A 24 -0.70 -17.42 5.02
CA PRO A 24 0.43 -16.52 5.10
C PRO A 24 0.55 -15.62 3.87
N ASN A 25 0.88 -14.35 4.09
CA ASN A 25 1.12 -13.43 3.00
C ASN A 25 2.36 -13.86 2.21
N THR A 26 2.20 -14.11 0.92
CA THR A 26 3.30 -14.50 0.03
C THR A 26 4.17 -13.32 -0.41
N GLY A 27 3.73 -12.09 -0.17
CA GLY A 27 4.38 -10.88 -0.69
C GLY A 27 4.28 -10.73 -2.22
N ILE A 28 3.64 -11.67 -2.91
CA ILE A 28 3.50 -11.63 -4.37
C ILE A 28 2.11 -11.08 -4.71
N PRO A 29 2.03 -9.90 -5.35
CA PRO A 29 0.75 -9.34 -5.78
C PRO A 29 0.15 -10.17 -6.92
N GLY A 30 -1.18 -10.19 -7.01
CA GLY A 30 -1.86 -10.75 -8.17
C GLY A 30 -1.49 -9.99 -9.45
N ALA A 31 -1.38 -10.71 -10.58
CA ALA A 31 -1.14 -10.09 -11.86
C ALA A 31 -2.36 -9.24 -12.31
N ILE A 32 -2.09 -8.05 -12.81
CA ILE A 32 -3.07 -7.16 -13.44
C ILE A 32 -2.52 -6.76 -14.81
N ALA A 33 -3.28 -6.97 -15.86
CA ALA A 33 -2.86 -6.73 -17.25
C ALA A 33 -1.48 -7.36 -17.58
N GLY A 34 -1.21 -8.55 -17.04
CA GLY A 34 0.05 -9.27 -17.24
C GLY A 34 1.21 -8.80 -16.36
N VAL A 35 1.03 -7.77 -15.55
CA VAL A 35 2.06 -7.19 -14.67
C VAL A 35 1.77 -7.56 -13.22
N ALA A 36 2.74 -8.06 -12.49
CA ALA A 36 2.57 -8.49 -11.10
C ALA A 36 3.52 -7.77 -10.14
N LYS A 37 4.79 -8.20 -10.08
CA LYS A 37 5.77 -7.64 -9.14
C LYS A 37 6.15 -6.21 -9.48
N GLU A 38 6.20 -5.89 -10.75
CA GLU A 38 6.61 -4.58 -11.27
C GLU A 38 5.65 -3.46 -10.86
N ARG A 39 4.39 -3.79 -10.51
CA ARG A 39 3.41 -2.83 -10.02
C ARG A 39 3.72 -2.32 -8.61
N VAL A 40 4.44 -3.13 -7.83
CA VAL A 40 4.71 -2.86 -6.42
C VAL A 40 6.07 -2.24 -6.26
N ILE A 41 6.11 -1.11 -5.61
CA ILE A 41 7.35 -0.38 -5.31
C ILE A 41 7.65 -0.56 -3.83
N ASN A 42 8.86 -1.03 -3.54
CA ASN A 42 9.35 -1.22 -2.19
C ASN A 42 10.47 -0.22 -1.90
N ALA A 43 10.61 0.15 -0.64
CA ALA A 43 11.68 1.03 -0.18
C ALA A 43 13.06 0.38 -0.40
N GLU A 44 13.99 1.10 -1.01
CA GLU A 44 15.36 0.63 -1.24
C GLU A 44 16.24 0.78 0.00
N CYS A 45 15.87 1.68 0.90
CA CYS A 45 16.57 1.93 2.16
C CYS A 45 15.58 2.22 3.30
N ALA A 46 16.08 2.25 4.52
CA ALA A 46 15.33 2.76 5.67
C ALA A 46 15.37 4.29 5.68
N GLY A 47 14.31 4.93 6.22
CA GLY A 47 14.24 6.39 6.31
C GLY A 47 12.81 6.90 6.47
N ILE A 48 12.60 8.19 6.28
CA ILE A 48 11.27 8.82 6.28
C ILE A 48 10.88 9.14 4.85
N LEU A 49 9.71 8.67 4.44
CA LEU A 49 9.18 8.87 3.09
C LEU A 49 8.40 10.17 2.97
N TYR A 50 8.55 10.84 1.82
CA TYR A 50 7.75 11.98 1.37
C TYR A 50 7.39 11.82 -0.09
N GLY A 51 6.10 11.99 -0.42
CA GLY A 51 5.56 11.91 -1.77
C GLY A 51 5.88 13.15 -2.60
N GLU A 52 6.28 12.94 -3.85
CA GLU A 52 6.36 13.96 -4.90
C GLU A 52 5.12 13.92 -5.80
N LYS A 53 4.42 12.80 -5.80
CA LYS A 53 3.17 12.55 -6.50
C LYS A 53 2.07 12.16 -5.50
N LYS A 54 0.83 12.16 -5.98
CA LYS A 54 -0.36 11.81 -5.19
C LYS A 54 -1.04 10.56 -5.74
N ILE A 55 -1.81 9.89 -4.88
CA ILE A 55 -2.72 8.83 -5.34
C ILE A 55 -3.64 9.44 -6.40
N SER A 56 -3.86 8.72 -7.48
CA SER A 56 -4.56 9.08 -8.72
C SER A 56 -3.72 9.77 -9.80
N ASP A 57 -2.51 10.24 -9.50
CA ASP A 57 -1.65 10.78 -10.55
C ASP A 57 -1.27 9.68 -11.55
N TYR A 58 -1.29 10.02 -12.84
CA TYR A 58 -0.64 9.21 -13.86
C TYR A 58 0.86 9.49 -13.82
N VAL A 59 1.66 8.41 -13.74
CA VAL A 59 3.11 8.48 -13.70
C VAL A 59 3.72 7.71 -14.86
N GLN A 60 4.87 8.16 -15.33
CA GLN A 60 5.64 7.46 -16.34
C GLN A 60 6.70 6.59 -15.67
N LYS A 61 7.08 5.50 -16.34
CA LYS A 61 8.22 4.70 -15.88
C LYS A 61 9.45 5.58 -15.66
N ASP A 62 10.19 5.31 -14.59
CA ASP A 62 11.38 6.05 -14.14
C ASP A 62 11.11 7.49 -13.61
N GLU A 63 9.86 7.94 -13.60
CA GLU A 63 9.47 9.21 -12.97
C GLU A 63 9.59 9.12 -11.45
N VAL A 64 10.08 10.18 -10.80
CA VAL A 64 10.17 10.25 -9.34
C VAL A 64 8.78 10.45 -8.74
N ILE A 65 8.37 9.53 -7.86
CA ILE A 65 7.06 9.55 -7.19
C ILE A 65 7.15 9.91 -5.71
N ALA A 66 8.30 9.69 -5.10
CA ALA A 66 8.57 9.99 -3.69
C ALA A 66 10.07 10.10 -3.44
N CYS A 67 10.44 10.58 -2.26
CA CYS A 67 11.81 10.57 -1.76
C CYS A 67 11.86 9.91 -0.37
N ILE A 68 12.91 9.14 -0.09
CA ILE A 68 13.21 8.59 1.23
C ILE A 68 14.42 9.33 1.79
N TYR A 69 14.28 9.82 3.00
CA TYR A 69 15.33 10.51 3.74
C TYR A 69 15.89 9.58 4.82
N PRO A 70 17.08 8.96 4.64
CA PRO A 70 17.65 8.01 5.60
C PRO A 70 17.90 8.64 6.97
N ASP A 71 18.37 9.90 6.99
CA ASP A 71 18.66 10.66 8.20
C ASP A 71 17.51 11.61 8.52
N ALA A 72 16.45 11.10 9.12
CA ALA A 72 15.26 11.89 9.47
C ALA A 72 15.54 13.06 10.45
N GLN A 73 16.74 13.17 11.03
CA GLN A 73 17.14 14.20 11.97
C GLN A 73 18.01 15.29 11.36
N ALA A 74 18.53 15.11 10.15
CA ALA A 74 19.36 16.11 9.48
C ALA A 74 18.47 17.21 8.85
N LYS A 75 17.91 18.09 9.68
CA LYS A 75 17.51 19.42 9.24
C LYS A 75 18.78 20.24 9.06
N ASP A 76 18.92 20.90 7.91
CA ASP A 76 19.96 21.91 7.74
C ASP A 76 19.76 23.10 8.69
N ALA A 77 20.73 24.00 8.75
CA ALA A 77 20.66 25.21 9.60
C ALA A 77 19.48 26.15 9.29
N SER A 78 18.77 25.94 8.16
CA SER A 78 17.55 26.66 7.74
C SER A 78 16.26 25.93 8.10
N GLY A 79 16.36 24.73 8.69
CA GLY A 79 15.21 23.89 9.01
C GLY A 79 14.64 23.14 7.78
N GLN A 80 15.28 23.25 6.63
CA GLN A 80 14.94 22.52 5.41
C GLN A 80 15.63 21.16 5.40
N ARG A 81 14.94 20.16 4.84
CA ARG A 81 15.54 18.83 4.65
C ARG A 81 16.55 18.91 3.51
N GLY A 82 17.79 18.57 3.80
CA GLY A 82 18.84 18.57 2.80
C GLY A 82 18.50 17.61 1.66
N LYS A 83 18.24 18.12 0.46
CA LYS A 83 18.04 17.29 -0.75
C LYS A 83 19.22 16.37 -1.06
N ALA A 84 20.39 16.66 -0.49
CA ALA A 84 21.65 15.93 -0.75
C ALA A 84 21.66 14.50 -0.20
N SER A 85 20.78 14.14 0.74
CA SER A 85 20.70 12.78 1.31
C SER A 85 19.45 12.01 0.91
N ALA A 86 18.58 12.57 0.05
CA ALA A 86 17.35 11.94 -0.35
C ALA A 86 17.60 10.84 -1.39
N VAL A 87 17.02 9.67 -1.16
CA VAL A 87 16.97 8.56 -2.13
C VAL A 87 15.65 8.69 -2.92
N ALA A 88 15.75 8.93 -4.23
CA ALA A 88 14.59 9.06 -5.08
C ALA A 88 13.92 7.69 -5.30
N VAL A 89 12.62 7.64 -5.09
CA VAL A 89 11.77 6.49 -5.42
C VAL A 89 11.15 6.71 -6.79
N LYS A 90 11.42 5.81 -7.72
CA LYS A 90 10.96 5.91 -9.10
C LYS A 90 9.83 4.95 -9.40
N ALA A 91 8.94 5.35 -10.29
CA ALA A 91 7.92 4.47 -10.85
C ALA A 91 8.56 3.35 -11.66
N THR A 92 8.21 2.12 -11.38
CA THR A 92 8.72 0.91 -12.05
C THR A 92 8.06 0.66 -13.40
N ILE A 93 6.83 1.14 -13.55
CA ILE A 93 6.01 1.08 -14.77
C ILE A 93 5.24 2.40 -14.94
N SER A 94 4.73 2.65 -16.15
CA SER A 94 3.77 3.72 -16.39
C SER A 94 2.36 3.29 -15.97
N GLY A 95 1.55 4.22 -15.43
CA GLY A 95 0.19 3.94 -15.02
C GLY A 95 -0.32 4.90 -13.94
N ILE A 96 -1.45 4.54 -13.34
CA ILE A 96 -2.08 5.29 -12.26
C ILE A 96 -1.46 4.90 -10.91
N LEU A 97 -1.02 5.86 -10.13
CA LEU A 97 -0.54 5.64 -8.76
C LEU A 97 -1.73 5.33 -7.84
N ARG A 98 -1.98 4.03 -7.60
CA ARG A 98 -3.13 3.53 -6.83
C ARG A 98 -2.90 3.54 -5.32
N GLY A 99 -1.67 3.53 -4.91
CA GLY A 99 -1.29 3.54 -3.51
C GLY A 99 0.04 4.23 -3.29
N LEU A 100 0.13 5.03 -2.25
CA LEU A 100 1.35 5.65 -1.78
C LEU A 100 1.26 5.80 -0.26
N ILE A 101 2.33 5.42 0.45
CA ILE A 101 2.42 5.62 1.89
C ILE A 101 2.45 7.14 2.18
N ARG A 102 1.75 7.52 3.24
CA ARG A 102 1.64 8.93 3.67
C ARG A 102 3.00 9.55 3.97
N ASP A 103 3.07 10.85 3.78
CA ASP A 103 4.24 11.66 4.15
C ASP A 103 4.62 11.51 5.63
N GLY A 104 5.92 11.55 5.89
CA GLY A 104 6.45 11.44 7.25
C GLY A 104 6.43 10.02 7.81
N TYR A 105 6.09 9.00 7.02
CA TYR A 105 6.05 7.62 7.49
C TYR A 105 7.45 7.00 7.53
N PRO A 106 7.87 6.36 8.65
CA PRO A 106 9.14 5.64 8.72
C PRO A 106 9.02 4.33 7.93
N VAL A 107 9.91 4.14 6.97
CA VAL A 107 10.00 2.93 6.16
C VAL A 107 11.29 2.18 6.42
N THR A 108 11.26 0.85 6.27
CA THR A 108 12.44 -0.01 6.29
C THR A 108 12.72 -0.53 4.90
N LYS A 109 13.95 -0.95 4.62
CA LYS A 109 14.29 -1.57 3.34
C LYS A 109 13.37 -2.76 3.06
N GLY A 110 12.82 -2.81 1.85
CA GLY A 110 11.88 -3.85 1.41
C GLY A 110 10.41 -3.59 1.78
N PHE A 111 10.11 -2.56 2.59
CA PHE A 111 8.73 -2.20 2.92
C PHE A 111 7.98 -1.70 1.67
N LYS A 112 6.78 -2.23 1.42
CA LYS A 112 5.95 -1.78 0.29
C LYS A 112 5.49 -0.33 0.52
N ILE A 113 5.82 0.56 -0.41
CA ILE A 113 5.55 2.00 -0.31
C ILE A 113 4.58 2.52 -1.34
N ALA A 114 4.48 1.89 -2.51
CA ALA A 114 3.57 2.32 -3.55
C ALA A 114 3.05 1.15 -4.39
N ASP A 115 1.98 1.40 -5.14
CA ASP A 115 1.34 0.47 -6.07
C ASP A 115 0.84 1.22 -7.30
N ILE A 116 1.23 0.76 -8.50
CA ILE A 116 0.84 1.37 -9.78
C ILE A 116 -0.08 0.40 -10.53
N ASP A 117 -1.16 0.90 -11.08
CA ASP A 117 -2.03 0.16 -11.99
C ASP A 117 -1.77 0.61 -13.44
N PRO A 118 -1.37 -0.29 -14.35
CA PRO A 118 -1.08 0.08 -15.72
C PRO A 118 -2.31 0.50 -16.53
N ARG A 119 -3.52 0.31 -16.00
CA ARG A 119 -4.79 0.61 -16.66
C ARG A 119 -5.24 2.03 -16.32
N GLU A 120 -5.32 2.91 -17.31
CA GLU A 120 -5.82 4.28 -17.13
C GLU A 120 -7.28 4.32 -16.70
N SER A 121 -8.09 3.32 -17.09
CA SER A 121 -9.50 3.18 -16.71
C SER A 121 -9.72 3.03 -15.20
N GLU A 122 -8.66 2.77 -14.43
CA GLU A 122 -8.74 2.55 -12.98
C GLU A 122 -8.66 3.86 -12.16
N TYR A 123 -8.61 5.02 -12.82
CA TYR A 123 -8.54 6.32 -12.13
C TYR A 123 -9.64 6.50 -11.09
N GLU A 124 -10.91 6.30 -11.47
CA GLU A 124 -12.06 6.45 -10.59
C GLU A 124 -11.99 5.48 -9.39
N ASN A 125 -11.35 4.33 -9.56
CA ASN A 125 -11.17 3.34 -8.52
C ASN A 125 -10.17 3.75 -7.42
N CYS A 126 -9.44 4.85 -7.61
CA CYS A 126 -8.61 5.42 -6.55
C CYS A 126 -9.44 6.02 -5.40
N PHE A 127 -10.68 6.39 -5.67
CA PHE A 127 -11.59 7.07 -4.74
C PHE A 127 -12.66 6.17 -4.13
N THR A 128 -12.61 4.88 -4.43
CA THR A 128 -13.58 3.88 -3.95
C THR A 128 -12.88 2.71 -3.26
N ILE A 129 -13.64 1.98 -2.45
CA ILE A 129 -13.13 0.74 -1.84
C ILE A 129 -13.13 -0.40 -2.85
N SER A 130 -12.08 -1.22 -2.84
CA SER A 130 -11.96 -2.39 -3.72
C SER A 130 -12.93 -3.51 -3.31
N ASP A 131 -13.17 -4.45 -4.25
CA ASP A 131 -13.83 -5.74 -3.99
C ASP A 131 -13.22 -6.46 -2.78
N LYS A 132 -11.89 -6.52 -2.71
CA LYS A 132 -11.18 -7.13 -1.59
C LYS A 132 -11.51 -6.44 -0.26
N ALA A 133 -11.44 -5.11 -0.21
CA ALA A 133 -11.74 -4.36 1.00
C ALA A 133 -13.19 -4.57 1.44
N ARG A 134 -14.13 -4.63 0.48
CA ARG A 134 -15.55 -4.87 0.75
C ARG A 134 -15.79 -6.28 1.30
N CYS A 135 -15.17 -7.31 0.74
CA CYS A 135 -15.27 -8.67 1.26
C CYS A 135 -14.72 -8.79 2.68
N ILE A 136 -13.55 -8.17 2.95
CA ILE A 136 -12.95 -8.18 4.28
C ILE A 136 -13.84 -7.43 5.27
N ALA A 137 -14.38 -6.27 4.91
CA ALA A 137 -15.30 -5.51 5.75
C ALA A 137 -16.56 -6.32 6.08
N GLY A 138 -17.09 -7.09 5.14
CA GLY A 138 -18.21 -8.01 5.37
C GLY A 138 -17.87 -9.06 6.41
N GLY A 139 -16.69 -9.70 6.31
CA GLY A 139 -16.22 -10.66 7.31
C GLY A 139 -16.01 -10.04 8.70
N VAL A 140 -15.48 -8.81 8.77
CA VAL A 140 -15.36 -8.09 10.04
C VAL A 140 -16.74 -7.84 10.65
N LEU A 141 -17.71 -7.37 9.87
CA LEU A 141 -19.06 -7.12 10.34
C LEU A 141 -19.72 -8.41 10.86
N GLU A 142 -19.59 -9.52 10.13
CA GLU A 142 -20.08 -10.82 10.56
C GLU A 142 -19.45 -11.25 11.90
N ALA A 143 -18.14 -11.07 12.08
CA ALA A 143 -17.44 -11.39 13.31
C ALA A 143 -17.95 -10.54 14.49
N LEU A 144 -18.20 -9.25 14.29
CA LEU A 144 -18.73 -8.35 15.32
C LEU A 144 -20.14 -8.77 15.74
N LEU A 145 -21.01 -9.05 14.78
CA LEU A 145 -22.37 -9.51 15.05
C LEU A 145 -22.39 -10.86 15.78
N HIS A 146 -21.53 -11.80 15.37
CA HIS A 146 -21.38 -13.09 16.05
C HIS A 146 -20.91 -12.93 17.49
N ALA A 147 -20.05 -11.96 17.77
CA ALA A 147 -19.56 -11.63 19.12
C ALA A 147 -20.58 -10.83 19.96
N GLY A 148 -21.76 -10.52 19.43
CA GLY A 148 -22.79 -9.72 20.10
C GLY A 148 -22.45 -8.23 20.20
N ILE A 149 -21.48 -7.75 19.42
CA ILE A 149 -21.10 -6.34 19.35
C ILE A 149 -22.00 -5.67 18.32
N LEU A 150 -23.03 -4.98 18.82
CA LEU A 150 -23.96 -4.22 17.99
C LEU A 150 -23.54 -2.74 17.96
N PRO A 151 -23.69 -2.04 16.82
CA PRO A 151 -23.55 -0.59 16.79
C PRO A 151 -24.67 0.05 17.63
N GLU A 152 -24.31 1.06 18.39
CA GLU A 152 -25.29 1.93 19.08
C GLU A 152 -26.08 2.78 18.08
#